data_582e25d3ce8ee438c45a9ca2b77f43b6
#
_entry.id   582e25d3ce8ee438c45a9ca2b77f43b6
#
_cell.length_a   1.000
_cell.length_b   1.000
_cell.length_c   1.000
_cell.angle_alpha   90.00
_cell.angle_beta   90.00
_cell.angle_gamma   90.00
#
_symmetry.space_group_name_H-M   'P 1'
#
loop_
_entity.id
_entity.type
_entity.pdbx_description
1 polymer ?
#
loop_
_entity_poly.entity_id
_entity_poly.type
_entity_poly.pdbx_seq_one_letter_code
_entity_poly.pdbx_strand_id
1 'polypeptide(L)'
;MTEQADIFINRELSWIKFNERVLLTGMEKEYKILDKLKFFSIFSNNLDEFFMVRVASLKAQVEAGITKKSIDGLTPKEQLEKINKEVKYLTTLQDNYVNNELNLSLIHISEPTRRM
;
A
#
# COMPACT_ATOMS: atom_id res chain seq x y z
N MET A 1 -13.46 26.79 -1.16
CA MET A 1 -12.99 26.08 0.00
C MET A 1 -12.00 24.98 -0.33
N THR A 2 -11.21 25.24 -1.33
CA THR A 2 -10.18 24.30 -1.74
C THR A 2 -9.10 24.09 -0.68
N GLU A 3 -8.77 25.14 0.06
CA GLU A 3 -7.78 25.01 1.12
C GLU A 3 -8.19 24.02 2.21
N GLN A 4 -9.46 24.06 2.58
CA GLN A 4 -9.97 23.14 3.58
C GLN A 4 -9.98 21.71 3.06
N ALA A 5 -10.33 21.53 1.80
CA ALA A 5 -10.33 20.22 1.17
C ALA A 5 -8.91 19.68 1.06
N ASP A 6 -7.92 20.56 0.81
CA ASP A 6 -6.52 20.15 0.74
C ASP A 6 -5.96 19.75 2.10
N ILE A 7 -6.42 20.43 3.16
CA ILE A 7 -5.99 20.11 4.53
C ILE A 7 -6.64 18.82 5.01
N PHE A 8 -7.93 18.64 4.70
CA PHE A 8 -8.69 17.46 5.12
C PHE A 8 -8.85 16.51 3.95
N ILE A 9 -7.73 16.07 3.40
CA ILE A 9 -7.73 15.10 2.30
C ILE A 9 -8.37 13.81 2.78
N ASN A 10 -8.82 13.01 1.83
CA ASN A 10 -9.44 11.73 2.13
C ASN A 10 -8.54 10.90 3.03
N ARG A 11 -9.08 10.48 4.17
CA ARG A 11 -8.30 9.79 5.20
C ARG A 11 -7.72 8.46 4.65
N GLU A 12 -8.48 7.77 3.84
CA GLU A 12 -8.08 6.52 3.26
C GLU A 12 -6.91 6.70 2.30
N LEU A 13 -6.96 7.75 1.48
CA LEU A 13 -5.87 8.04 0.53
C LEU A 13 -4.62 8.49 1.26
N SER A 14 -4.76 9.26 2.34
CA SER A 14 -3.64 9.67 3.16
C SER A 14 -2.94 8.45 3.77
N TRP A 15 -3.73 7.51 4.24
CA TRP A 15 -3.21 6.28 4.82
C TRP A 15 -2.45 5.47 3.79
N ILE A 16 -2.97 5.39 2.57
CA ILE A 16 -2.29 4.71 1.47
C ILE A 16 -0.94 5.37 1.18
N LYS A 17 -0.90 6.69 1.17
CA LYS A 17 0.36 7.42 0.96
C LYS A 17 1.37 7.14 2.06
N PHE A 18 0.92 7.05 3.30
CA PHE A 18 1.79 6.68 4.41
C PHE A 18 2.37 5.28 4.19
N ASN A 19 1.52 4.34 3.82
CA ASN A 19 1.95 2.96 3.60
C ASN A 19 2.87 2.84 2.38
N GLU A 20 2.66 3.69 1.37
CA GLU A 20 3.57 3.78 0.23
C GLU A 20 4.99 4.15 0.70
N ARG A 21 5.11 5.08 1.64
CA ARG A 21 6.42 5.45 2.17
C ARG A 21 7.08 4.29 2.91
N VAL A 22 6.30 3.48 3.60
CA VAL A 22 6.83 2.29 4.25
C VAL A 22 7.43 1.34 3.21
N LEU A 23 6.70 1.11 2.13
CA LEU A 23 7.15 0.26 1.05
C LEU A 23 8.43 0.80 0.40
N LEU A 24 8.44 2.07 0.05
CA LEU A 24 9.60 2.69 -0.60
C LEU A 24 10.83 2.68 0.29
N THR A 25 10.64 2.87 1.59
CA THR A 25 11.74 2.81 2.55
C THR A 25 12.38 1.42 2.53
N GLY A 26 11.56 0.38 2.46
CA GLY A 26 12.08 -0.98 2.39
C GLY A 26 12.84 -1.29 1.12
N MET A 27 12.68 -0.47 0.08
CA MET A 27 13.38 -0.65 -1.18
C MET A 27 14.73 0.06 -1.23
N GLU A 28 15.06 0.86 -0.25
CA GLU A 28 16.31 1.61 -0.24
C GLU A 28 17.51 0.67 -0.15
N LYS A 29 18.54 0.96 -0.93
CA LYS A 29 19.71 0.08 -1.08
C LYS A 29 20.52 -0.08 0.20
N GLU A 30 20.49 0.92 1.05
CA GLU A 30 21.30 0.94 2.27
C GLU A 30 20.81 -0.02 3.34
N TYR A 31 19.58 -0.55 3.21
CA TYR A 31 19.06 -1.49 4.19
C TYR A 31 19.46 -2.91 3.85
N LYS A 32 19.73 -3.70 4.90
CA LYS A 32 20.02 -5.12 4.75
C LYS A 32 18.75 -5.87 4.36
N ILE A 33 18.93 -7.05 3.77
CA ILE A 33 17.82 -7.85 3.27
C ILE A 33 16.77 -8.15 4.34
N LEU A 34 17.20 -8.44 5.56
CA LEU A 34 16.26 -8.74 6.65
C LEU A 34 15.44 -7.51 7.03
N ASP A 35 16.06 -6.34 6.99
CA ASP A 35 15.34 -5.09 7.27
C ASP A 35 14.33 -4.78 6.18
N LYS A 36 14.69 -5.04 4.92
CA LYS A 36 13.77 -4.87 3.79
C LYS A 36 12.56 -5.77 3.94
N LEU A 37 12.78 -7.03 4.30
CA LEU A 37 11.69 -7.97 4.52
C LEU A 37 10.78 -7.51 5.65
N LYS A 38 11.36 -6.89 6.68
CA LYS A 38 10.59 -6.34 7.78
C LYS A 38 9.67 -5.22 7.31
N PHE A 39 10.19 -4.28 6.52
CA PHE A 39 9.37 -3.21 5.98
C PHE A 39 8.24 -3.74 5.09
N PHE A 40 8.54 -4.76 4.29
CA PHE A 40 7.53 -5.37 3.42
C PHE A 40 6.45 -6.09 4.22
N SER A 41 6.82 -6.72 5.33
CA SER A 41 5.85 -7.34 6.24
C SER A 41 4.95 -6.30 6.87
N ILE A 42 5.51 -5.17 7.30
CA ILE A 42 4.73 -4.07 7.85
C ILE A 42 3.76 -3.53 6.80
N PHE A 43 4.25 -3.33 5.57
CA PHE A 43 3.42 -2.86 4.47
C PHE A 43 2.24 -3.80 4.23
N SER A 44 2.49 -5.10 4.14
CA SER A 44 1.45 -6.10 3.87
C SER A 44 0.45 -6.19 5.00
N ASN A 45 0.91 -6.21 6.24
CA ASN A 45 0.03 -6.26 7.41
C ASN A 45 -0.85 -5.01 7.49
N ASN A 46 -0.27 -3.85 7.24
CA ASN A 46 -1.03 -2.60 7.21
C ASN A 46 -2.11 -2.64 6.13
N LEU A 47 -1.77 -3.18 4.97
CA LEU A 47 -2.70 -3.27 3.87
C LEU A 47 -3.86 -4.20 4.19
N ASP A 48 -3.58 -5.35 4.79
CA ASP A 48 -4.62 -6.30 5.20
C ASP A 48 -5.60 -5.66 6.19
N GLU A 49 -5.07 -4.96 7.18
CA GLU A 49 -5.90 -4.28 8.16
C GLU A 49 -6.75 -3.20 7.51
N PHE A 50 -6.17 -2.46 6.57
CA PHE A 50 -6.89 -1.43 5.83
C PHE A 50 -8.07 -2.02 5.08
N PHE A 51 -7.88 -3.15 4.41
CA PHE A 51 -8.96 -3.82 3.69
C PHE A 51 -10.03 -4.33 4.64
N MET A 52 -9.64 -4.88 5.77
CA MET A 52 -10.62 -5.41 6.74
C MET A 52 -11.51 -4.33 7.34
N VAL A 53 -10.98 -3.13 7.55
CA VAL A 53 -11.70 -2.07 8.25
C VAL A 53 -12.26 -1.03 7.30
N ARG A 54 -11.38 -0.39 6.53
CA ARG A 54 -11.78 0.77 5.73
C ARG A 54 -12.46 0.40 4.43
N VAL A 55 -11.88 -0.54 3.69
CA VAL A 55 -12.44 -0.94 2.40
C VAL A 55 -13.76 -1.65 2.59
N ALA A 56 -13.85 -2.51 3.61
CA ALA A 56 -15.11 -3.20 3.91
C ALA A 56 -16.22 -2.22 4.24
N SER A 57 -15.91 -1.15 4.99
CA SER A 57 -16.88 -0.12 5.30
C SER A 57 -17.38 0.60 4.04
N LEU A 58 -16.48 0.95 3.15
CA LEU A 58 -16.85 1.61 1.89
C LEU A 58 -17.69 0.69 1.00
N LYS A 59 -17.33 -0.58 0.93
CA LYS A 59 -18.11 -1.58 0.18
C LYS A 59 -19.53 -1.68 0.71
N ALA A 60 -19.69 -1.70 2.03
CA ALA A 60 -21.01 -1.75 2.65
C ALA A 60 -21.82 -0.51 2.29
N GLN A 61 -21.19 0.65 2.26
CA GLN A 61 -21.87 1.89 1.87
C GLN A 61 -22.34 1.83 0.42
N VAL A 62 -21.51 1.33 -0.47
CA VAL A 62 -21.87 1.20 -1.88
C VAL A 62 -23.05 0.25 -2.05
N GLU A 63 -23.02 -0.90 -1.36
CA GLU A 63 -24.09 -1.88 -1.41
C GLU A 63 -25.40 -1.33 -0.86
N ALA A 64 -25.32 -0.44 0.13
CA ALA A 64 -26.50 0.24 0.69
C ALA A 64 -26.99 1.39 -0.19
N GLY A 65 -26.35 1.68 -1.30
CA GLY A 65 -26.75 2.74 -2.19
C GLY A 65 -26.42 4.14 -1.71
N ILE A 66 -25.48 4.26 -0.79
CA ILE A 66 -25.10 5.56 -0.25
C ILE A 66 -24.26 6.31 -1.28
N THR A 67 -24.68 7.57 -1.56
CA THR A 67 -23.99 8.41 -2.54
C THR A 67 -23.48 9.72 -1.93
N LYS A 68 -23.50 9.82 -0.61
CA LYS A 68 -23.01 11.00 0.08
C LYS A 68 -21.52 11.18 -0.17
N LYS A 69 -21.15 12.38 -0.62
CA LYS A 69 -19.74 12.69 -0.92
C LYS A 69 -18.96 12.99 0.35
N SER A 70 -17.68 12.60 0.33
CA SER A 70 -16.75 12.95 1.39
C SER A 70 -16.31 14.42 1.24
N ILE A 71 -15.45 14.87 2.14
CA ILE A 71 -14.97 16.26 2.12
C ILE A 71 -14.28 16.59 0.80
N ASP A 72 -13.58 15.63 0.21
CA ASP A 72 -12.90 15.82 -1.07
C ASP A 72 -13.81 15.61 -2.29
N GLY A 73 -15.11 15.45 -2.05
CA GLY A 73 -16.11 15.42 -3.13
C GLY A 73 -16.31 14.07 -3.78
N LEU A 74 -15.84 12.98 -3.17
CA LEU A 74 -15.96 11.63 -3.73
C LEU A 74 -17.07 10.84 -3.08
N THR A 75 -17.86 10.14 -3.90
CA THR A 75 -18.84 9.18 -3.40
C THR A 75 -18.10 7.93 -2.89
N PRO A 76 -18.75 7.07 -2.08
CA PRO A 76 -18.11 5.82 -1.65
C PRO A 76 -17.63 4.96 -2.81
N LYS A 77 -18.38 4.90 -3.90
CA LYS A 77 -17.98 4.16 -5.09
C LYS A 77 -16.71 4.73 -5.71
N GLU A 78 -16.66 6.05 -5.84
CA GLU A 78 -15.50 6.73 -6.40
C GLU A 78 -14.28 6.57 -5.51
N GLN A 79 -14.47 6.59 -4.19
CA GLN A 79 -13.39 6.34 -3.24
C GLN A 79 -12.84 4.94 -3.40
N LEU A 80 -13.71 3.92 -3.53
CA LEU A 80 -13.28 2.55 -3.74
C LEU A 80 -12.47 2.38 -5.02
N GLU A 81 -12.92 2.99 -6.10
CA GLU A 81 -12.22 2.92 -7.38
C GLU A 81 -10.81 3.50 -7.27
N LYS A 82 -10.71 4.66 -6.62
CA LYS A 82 -9.43 5.32 -6.44
C LYS A 82 -8.50 4.53 -5.53
N ILE A 83 -9.02 3.98 -4.45
CA ILE A 83 -8.27 3.15 -3.53
C ILE A 83 -7.76 1.89 -4.24
N ASN A 84 -8.61 1.21 -4.97
CA ASN A 84 -8.23 0.00 -5.69
C ASN A 84 -7.11 0.27 -6.69
N LYS A 85 -7.17 1.40 -7.37
CA LYS A 85 -6.15 1.78 -8.33
C LYS A 85 -4.79 2.00 -7.64
N GLU A 86 -4.80 2.73 -6.53
CA GLU A 86 -3.56 2.99 -5.79
C GLU A 86 -2.98 1.74 -5.17
N VAL A 87 -3.83 0.89 -4.59
CA VAL A 87 -3.39 -0.36 -3.98
C VAL A 87 -2.81 -1.30 -5.03
N LYS A 88 -3.45 -1.38 -6.19
CA LYS A 88 -2.92 -2.21 -7.27
C LYS A 88 -1.54 -1.74 -7.71
N TYR A 89 -1.35 -0.43 -7.80
CA TYR A 89 -0.05 0.13 -8.12
C TYR A 89 1.01 -0.28 -7.09
N LEU A 90 0.69 -0.14 -5.82
CA LEU A 90 1.65 -0.46 -4.74
C LEU A 90 1.96 -1.95 -4.66
N THR A 91 0.96 -2.81 -4.80
CA THR A 91 1.20 -4.25 -4.76
C THR A 91 2.01 -4.71 -5.96
N THR A 92 1.75 -4.14 -7.13
CA THR A 92 2.54 -4.43 -8.32
C THR A 92 3.99 -3.99 -8.13
N LEU A 93 4.19 -2.81 -7.55
CA LEU A 93 5.52 -2.30 -7.27
C LEU A 93 6.29 -3.23 -6.33
N GLN A 94 5.65 -3.69 -5.28
CA GLN A 94 6.26 -4.61 -4.32
C GLN A 94 6.59 -5.95 -5.00
N ASP A 95 5.65 -6.50 -5.75
CA ASP A 95 5.85 -7.78 -6.41
C ASP A 95 7.01 -7.73 -7.40
N ASN A 96 7.09 -6.66 -8.17
CA ASN A 96 8.19 -6.50 -9.13
C ASN A 96 9.53 -6.39 -8.41
N TYR A 97 9.57 -5.65 -7.31
CA TYR A 97 10.79 -5.51 -6.55
C TYR A 97 11.23 -6.85 -5.94
N VAL A 98 10.29 -7.59 -5.36
CA VAL A 98 10.59 -8.89 -4.76
C VAL A 98 11.10 -9.87 -5.81
N ASN A 99 10.45 -9.91 -6.96
CA ASN A 99 10.82 -10.86 -8.01
C ASN A 99 12.15 -10.51 -8.68
N ASN A 100 12.44 -9.24 -8.87
CA ASN A 100 13.63 -8.84 -9.64
C ASN A 100 14.85 -8.55 -8.80
N GLU A 101 14.67 -7.98 -7.63
CA GLU A 101 15.80 -7.54 -6.80
C GLU A 101 15.98 -8.37 -5.54
N LEU A 102 14.91 -8.52 -4.79
CA LEU A 102 14.99 -9.15 -3.47
C LEU A 102 15.19 -10.66 -3.60
N ASN A 103 14.50 -11.27 -4.53
CA ASN A 103 14.60 -12.70 -4.76
C ASN A 103 16.02 -13.10 -5.17
N LEU A 104 16.65 -12.30 -6.02
CA LEU A 104 18.05 -12.52 -6.41
C LEU A 104 18.98 -12.43 -5.20
N SER A 105 18.73 -11.47 -4.33
CA SER A 105 19.54 -11.31 -3.12
C SER A 105 19.40 -12.52 -2.21
N LEU A 106 18.18 -13.04 -2.05
CA LEU A 106 17.95 -14.22 -1.23
C LEU A 106 18.61 -15.47 -1.80
N ILE A 107 18.55 -15.63 -3.11
CA ILE A 107 19.22 -16.75 -3.77
C ILE A 107 20.72 -16.66 -3.55
N HIS A 108 21.27 -15.47 -3.69
CA HIS A 108 22.70 -15.26 -3.49
C HIS A 108 23.14 -15.61 -2.06
N ILE A 109 22.33 -15.22 -1.08
CA ILE A 109 22.63 -15.52 0.33
C ILE A 109 22.54 -17.02 0.60
N SER A 110 21.59 -17.70 -0.02
CA SER A 110 21.39 -19.13 0.25
C SER A 110 22.35 -20.04 -0.48
N GLU A 111 23.20 -19.52 -1.37
CA GLU A 111 24.13 -20.31 -2.14
C GLU A 111 25.61 -19.99 -1.91
N PRO A 112 26.02 -19.40 -0.78
CA PRO A 112 27.43 -19.05 -0.63
C PRO A 112 28.36 -20.25 -0.60
N THR A 113 27.88 -21.39 -0.12
CA THR A 113 28.68 -22.59 -0.01
C THR A 113 28.96 -23.27 -1.35
N ARG A 114 28.18 -22.98 -2.34
CA ARG A 114 28.35 -23.60 -3.65
C ARG A 114 29.59 -23.14 -4.37
N ARG A 115 30.16 -22.06 -3.94
CA ARG A 115 31.37 -21.52 -4.54
C ARG A 115 32.64 -22.12 -3.98
N MET A 116 32.47 -22.80 -2.88
CA MET A 116 33.59 -23.42 -2.24
C MET A 116 33.99 -24.68 -2.99
#